data_67cb24897d26755238afa00a347ea838
#
_entry.id   67cb24897d26755238afa00a347ea838
#
_cell.length_a   1.000
_cell.length_b   1.000
_cell.length_c   1.000
_cell.angle_alpha   90.00
_cell.angle_beta   90.00
_cell.angle_gamma   90.00
#
_symmetry.space_group_name_H-M   'P 1'
#
loop_
_entity.id
_entity.type
_entity.pdbx_description
1 polymer ?
#
loop_
_entity_poly.entity_id
_entity_poly.type
_entity_poly.pdbx_seq_one_letter_code
_entity_poly.pdbx_strand_id
1 'polypeptide(L)'
;MRITQSAVSLNVPNVERSAEFLETHFGFTREMEANGFVSLSREDAGFNLIFLQVGLPSFKPATHEAAAGMGRLIVFVGEDIDAEWERLQGLDLVFPTTIQTEPWGERYFQVLDPNNIIYQLVQ
;
A
#
# COMPACT_ATOMS: atom_id res chain seq x y z
N MET A 1 -10.85 25.88 -0.86
CA MET A 1 -11.09 24.87 -1.90
C MET A 1 -11.98 23.75 -1.36
N ARG A 2 -12.63 23.01 -2.25
CA ARG A 2 -13.38 21.83 -1.88
C ARG A 2 -12.55 20.59 -2.25
N ILE A 3 -12.27 19.72 -1.30
CA ILE A 3 -11.58 18.46 -1.57
C ILE A 3 -12.63 17.44 -1.99
N THR A 4 -12.51 16.93 -3.21
CA THR A 4 -13.43 15.93 -3.74
C THR A 4 -12.86 14.51 -3.69
N GLN A 5 -11.53 14.38 -3.57
CA GLN A 5 -10.84 13.11 -3.51
C GLN A 5 -9.46 13.30 -2.89
N SER A 6 -8.95 12.26 -2.25
CA SER A 6 -7.59 12.26 -1.68
C SER A 6 -6.81 11.04 -2.18
N ALA A 7 -5.52 11.20 -2.37
CA ALA A 7 -4.66 10.11 -2.79
C ALA A 7 -3.28 10.23 -2.16
N VAL A 8 -2.63 9.07 -2.01
CA VAL A 8 -1.21 8.98 -1.64
C VAL A 8 -0.47 8.39 -2.83
N SER A 9 0.58 9.05 -3.27
CA SER A 9 1.39 8.62 -4.40
C SER A 9 2.74 8.10 -3.92
N LEU A 10 3.13 6.92 -4.39
CA LEU A 10 4.39 6.28 -4.06
C LEU A 10 5.14 5.91 -5.33
N ASN A 11 6.41 6.30 -5.41
CA ASN A 11 7.28 5.91 -6.51
C ASN A 11 7.86 4.53 -6.23
N VAL A 12 7.70 3.61 -7.15
CA VAL A 12 8.15 2.22 -6.99
C VAL A 12 8.92 1.74 -8.22
N PRO A 13 9.84 0.79 -8.04
CA PRO A 13 10.57 0.20 -9.16
C PRO A 13 9.70 -0.54 -10.17
N ASN A 14 8.62 -1.16 -9.73
CA ASN A 14 7.73 -1.92 -10.60
C ASN A 14 6.27 -1.66 -10.22
N VAL A 15 5.64 -0.72 -10.92
CA VAL A 15 4.27 -0.29 -10.66
C VAL A 15 3.27 -1.44 -10.75
N GLU A 16 3.41 -2.31 -11.74
CA GLU A 16 2.48 -3.41 -11.95
C GLU A 16 2.44 -4.38 -10.78
N ARG A 17 3.59 -4.69 -10.20
CA ARG A 17 3.67 -5.61 -9.06
C ARG A 17 2.98 -5.07 -7.81
N SER A 18 3.13 -3.79 -7.51
CA SER A 18 2.42 -3.16 -6.39
C SER A 18 0.91 -3.11 -6.65
N ALA A 19 0.49 -2.81 -7.88
CA ALA A 19 -0.92 -2.79 -8.24
C ALA A 19 -1.55 -4.19 -8.10
N GLU A 20 -0.91 -5.22 -8.63
CA GLU A 20 -1.39 -6.61 -8.51
C GLU A 20 -1.47 -7.07 -7.07
N PHE A 21 -0.51 -6.68 -6.24
CA PHE A 21 -0.51 -7.00 -4.82
C PHE A 21 -1.77 -6.48 -4.12
N LEU A 22 -2.12 -5.22 -4.35
CA LEU A 22 -3.32 -4.62 -3.77
C LEU A 22 -4.61 -5.20 -4.34
N GLU A 23 -4.65 -5.47 -5.64
CA GLU A 23 -5.81 -6.10 -6.27
C GLU A 23 -6.03 -7.51 -5.72
N THR A 24 -4.97 -8.31 -5.68
CA THR A 24 -5.05 -9.72 -5.31
C THR A 24 -5.33 -9.92 -3.83
N HIS A 25 -4.67 -9.14 -2.95
CA HIS A 25 -4.69 -9.41 -1.52
C HIS A 25 -5.62 -8.50 -0.73
N PHE A 26 -5.92 -7.31 -1.25
CA PHE A 26 -6.73 -6.32 -0.53
C PHE A 26 -7.93 -5.79 -1.30
N GLY A 27 -8.24 -6.38 -2.47
CA GLY A 27 -9.46 -6.07 -3.19
C GLY A 27 -9.53 -4.65 -3.74
N PHE A 28 -8.40 -4.00 -3.98
CA PHE A 28 -8.39 -2.70 -4.64
C PHE A 28 -8.73 -2.85 -6.12
N THR A 29 -9.26 -1.80 -6.71
CA THR A 29 -9.65 -1.72 -8.11
C THR A 29 -8.83 -0.65 -8.81
N ARG A 30 -8.35 -0.93 -10.02
CA ARG A 30 -7.69 0.08 -10.85
C ARG A 30 -8.71 1.08 -11.35
N GLU A 31 -8.49 2.35 -11.01
CA GLU A 31 -9.33 3.46 -11.48
C GLU A 31 -8.78 4.04 -12.78
N MET A 32 -7.46 4.12 -12.88
CA MET A 32 -6.78 4.72 -14.01
C MET A 32 -5.40 4.09 -14.17
N GLU A 33 -4.97 3.90 -15.40
CA GLU A 33 -3.62 3.43 -15.68
C GLU A 33 -3.06 4.04 -16.94
N ALA A 34 -1.75 4.19 -16.97
CA ALA A 34 -0.97 4.64 -18.10
C ALA A 34 0.42 4.04 -17.99
N ASN A 35 1.30 4.30 -18.96
CA ASN A 35 2.66 3.82 -18.88
C ASN A 35 3.38 4.42 -17.66
N GLY A 36 3.75 3.56 -16.72
CA GLY A 36 4.42 3.98 -15.49
C GLY A 36 3.52 4.57 -14.42
N PHE A 37 2.21 4.36 -14.52
CA PHE A 37 1.23 4.94 -13.61
C PHE A 37 0.04 4.02 -13.40
N VAL A 38 -0.34 3.80 -12.15
CA VAL A 38 -1.61 3.13 -11.78
C VAL A 38 -2.20 3.84 -10.58
N SER A 39 -3.49 4.15 -10.65
CA SER A 39 -4.28 4.63 -9.51
C SER A 39 -5.27 3.55 -9.10
N LEU A 40 -5.30 3.24 -7.82
CA LEU A 40 -6.16 2.20 -7.26
C LEU A 40 -7.06 2.78 -6.17
N SER A 41 -8.28 2.28 -6.12
CA SER A 41 -9.25 2.65 -5.10
C SER A 41 -9.87 1.41 -4.47
N ARG A 42 -10.45 1.62 -3.31
CA ARG A 42 -11.33 0.67 -2.64
C ARG A 42 -12.45 1.48 -1.99
N GLU A 43 -13.69 0.99 -2.10
CA GLU A 43 -14.87 1.75 -1.68
C GLU A 43 -14.80 2.21 -0.23
N ASP A 44 -14.26 1.37 0.66
CA ASP A 44 -14.14 1.64 2.09
C ASP A 44 -12.80 2.29 2.50
N ALA A 45 -11.93 2.60 1.55
CA ALA A 45 -10.68 3.30 1.82
C ALA A 45 -10.87 4.82 1.69
N GLY A 46 -10.35 5.57 2.65
CA GLY A 46 -10.49 7.02 2.67
C GLY A 46 -9.59 7.79 1.70
N PHE A 47 -8.72 7.08 0.97
CA PHE A 47 -7.84 7.67 -0.03
C PHE A 47 -7.49 6.63 -1.09
N ASN A 48 -7.14 7.10 -2.28
CA ASN A 48 -6.62 6.23 -3.33
C ASN A 48 -5.11 6.04 -3.17
N LEU A 49 -4.60 4.92 -3.67
CA LEU A 49 -3.17 4.67 -3.78
C LEU A 49 -2.75 4.79 -5.23
N ILE A 50 -1.71 5.60 -5.47
CA ILE A 50 -1.15 5.81 -6.79
C ILE A 50 0.28 5.27 -6.77
N PHE A 51 0.61 4.43 -7.74
CA PHE A 51 1.98 3.98 -7.97
C PHE A 51 2.52 4.62 -9.23
N LEU A 52 3.71 5.21 -9.12
CA LEU A 52 4.43 5.85 -10.21
C LEU A 52 5.77 5.17 -10.39
N GLN A 53 6.15 4.95 -11.64
CA GLN A 53 7.46 4.40 -11.98
C GLN A 53 8.55 5.38 -11.57
N VAL A 54 9.56 4.90 -10.85
CA VAL A 54 10.74 5.72 -10.53
C VAL A 54 11.37 6.28 -11.80
N GLY A 55 11.91 7.48 -11.71
CA GLY A 55 12.60 8.12 -12.84
C GLY A 55 11.70 8.67 -13.93
N LEU A 56 10.39 8.81 -13.72
CA LEU A 56 9.51 9.42 -14.73
C LEU A 56 9.93 10.87 -14.99
N PRO A 57 10.06 11.28 -16.28
CA PRO A 57 10.45 12.65 -16.62
C PRO A 57 9.41 13.70 -16.25
N SER A 58 8.18 13.28 -15.91
CA SER A 58 7.14 14.19 -15.46
C SER A 58 7.33 14.70 -14.04
N PHE A 59 8.23 14.09 -13.25
CA PHE A 59 8.49 14.55 -11.88
C PHE A 59 9.15 15.92 -11.86
N LYS A 60 8.58 16.82 -11.09
CA LYS A 60 9.04 18.19 -10.89
C LYS A 60 8.97 18.56 -9.41
N PRO A 61 10.08 18.91 -8.76
CA PRO A 61 11.45 18.87 -9.27
C PRO A 61 11.99 17.44 -9.44
N ALA A 62 13.06 17.28 -10.17
CA ALA A 62 13.66 15.96 -10.46
C ALA A 62 14.10 15.19 -9.22
N THR A 63 14.30 15.87 -8.10
CA THR A 63 14.60 15.22 -6.81
C THR A 63 13.47 14.30 -6.30
N HIS A 64 12.28 14.40 -6.86
CA HIS A 64 11.12 13.60 -6.51
C HIS A 64 10.94 12.35 -7.39
N GLU A 65 11.87 12.07 -8.30
CA GLU A 65 11.75 10.91 -9.20
C GLU A 65 12.22 9.58 -8.57
N ALA A 66 12.96 9.64 -7.47
CA ALA A 66 13.48 8.46 -6.79
C ALA A 66 12.38 7.65 -6.10
N ALA A 67 12.68 6.37 -5.84
CA ALA A 67 11.77 5.51 -5.08
C ALA A 67 11.43 6.10 -3.71
N ALA A 68 10.20 5.89 -3.26
CA ALA A 68 9.79 6.25 -1.92
C ALA A 68 10.71 5.56 -0.91
N GLY A 69 11.30 6.35 -0.01
CA GLY A 69 12.34 5.89 0.91
C GLY A 69 11.83 5.04 2.06
N MET A 70 12.74 4.73 2.98
CA MET A 70 12.42 4.05 4.23
C MET A 70 11.54 4.95 5.12
N GLY A 71 10.88 4.36 6.12
CA GLY A 71 10.09 5.14 7.07
C GLY A 71 8.64 5.39 6.69
N ARG A 72 8.15 4.73 5.65
CA ARG A 72 6.74 4.78 5.26
C ARG A 72 6.00 3.53 5.73
N LEU A 73 4.76 3.72 6.14
CA LEU A 73 3.81 2.64 6.40
C LEU A 73 2.48 3.02 5.76
N ILE A 74 1.85 2.08 5.10
CA ILE A 74 0.44 2.19 4.73
C ILE A 74 -0.32 1.41 5.78
N VAL A 75 -1.25 2.06 6.45
CA VAL A 75 -1.98 1.47 7.57
C VAL A 75 -3.43 1.25 7.16
N PHE A 76 -3.89 0.01 7.30
CA PHE A 76 -5.31 -0.33 7.15
C PHE A 76 -5.84 -0.70 8.54
N VAL A 77 -6.81 0.05 9.02
CA VAL A 77 -7.49 -0.25 10.29
C VAL A 77 -8.71 -1.09 9.98
N GLY A 78 -8.77 -2.27 10.56
CA GLY A 78 -9.85 -3.23 10.33
C GLY A 78 -10.47 -3.71 11.63
N GLU A 79 -11.43 -4.60 11.52
CA GLU A 79 -12.19 -5.09 12.67
C GLU A 79 -11.69 -6.42 13.20
N ASP A 80 -11.11 -7.29 12.35
CA ASP A 80 -10.67 -8.63 12.72
C ASP A 80 -9.31 -8.94 12.09
N ILE A 81 -8.28 -8.53 12.77
CA ILE A 81 -6.90 -8.72 12.30
C ILE A 81 -6.46 -10.17 12.37
N ASP A 82 -7.00 -10.96 13.31
CA ASP A 82 -6.71 -12.38 13.38
C ASP A 82 -7.22 -13.13 12.15
N ALA A 83 -8.41 -12.80 11.66
CA ALA A 83 -8.94 -13.38 10.43
C ALA A 83 -8.08 -13.00 9.21
N GLU A 84 -7.61 -11.77 9.13
CA GLU A 84 -6.71 -11.32 8.07
C GLU A 84 -5.36 -12.05 8.14
N TRP A 85 -4.82 -12.24 9.33
CA TRP A 85 -3.59 -13.01 9.53
C TRP A 85 -3.76 -14.44 9.02
N GLU A 86 -4.86 -15.12 9.41
CA GLU A 86 -5.15 -16.47 8.93
C GLU A 86 -5.28 -16.54 7.42
N ARG A 87 -5.91 -15.54 6.83
CA ARG A 87 -6.09 -15.47 5.37
C ARG A 87 -4.76 -15.32 4.63
N LEU A 88 -3.85 -14.49 5.14
CA LEU A 88 -2.62 -14.12 4.44
C LEU A 88 -1.43 -15.03 4.76
N GLN A 89 -1.33 -15.59 5.96
CA GLN A 89 -0.15 -16.37 6.37
C GLN A 89 0.06 -17.64 5.56
N GLY A 90 -0.99 -18.21 4.97
CA GLY A 90 -0.89 -19.40 4.12
C GLY A 90 -0.38 -19.12 2.71
N LEU A 91 -0.17 -17.85 2.37
CA LEU A 91 0.28 -17.42 1.05
C LEU A 91 1.79 -17.16 1.09
N ASP A 92 2.41 -17.16 -0.10
CA ASP A 92 3.84 -16.89 -0.24
C ASP A 92 4.12 -15.39 -0.13
N LEU A 93 3.97 -14.85 1.09
CA LEU A 93 4.17 -13.44 1.41
C LEU A 93 5.23 -13.28 2.48
N VAL A 94 5.84 -12.11 2.52
CA VAL A 94 6.83 -11.74 3.54
C VAL A 94 6.16 -10.89 4.62
N PHE A 95 6.32 -11.29 5.88
CA PHE A 95 5.76 -10.59 7.02
C PHE A 95 6.89 -10.00 7.86
N PRO A 96 7.14 -8.66 7.79
CA PRO A 96 8.13 -8.00 8.65
C PRO A 96 7.84 -8.21 10.13
N THR A 97 6.56 -8.27 10.51
CA THR A 97 6.14 -8.70 11.84
C THR A 97 5.03 -9.74 11.74
N THR A 98 5.01 -10.69 12.69
CA THR A 98 3.84 -11.52 12.98
C THR A 98 2.83 -10.71 13.79
N ILE A 99 1.70 -11.31 14.21
CA ILE A 99 0.75 -10.61 15.08
C ILE A 99 1.44 -10.18 16.38
N GLN A 100 1.30 -8.90 16.70
CA GLN A 100 1.80 -8.26 17.90
C GLN A 100 0.65 -7.58 18.63
N THR A 101 0.76 -7.49 19.95
CA THR A 101 -0.18 -6.70 20.77
C THR A 101 0.64 -5.74 21.62
N GLU A 102 0.41 -4.45 21.44
CA GLU A 102 1.10 -3.42 22.21
C GLU A 102 0.50 -3.31 23.63
N PRO A 103 1.27 -2.78 24.60
CA PRO A 103 0.77 -2.62 25.97
C PRO A 103 -0.51 -1.80 26.07
N TRP A 104 -0.75 -0.87 25.13
CA TRP A 104 -1.98 -0.05 25.08
C TRP A 104 -3.14 -0.73 24.36
N GLY A 105 -2.99 -2.02 23.96
CA GLY A 105 -4.06 -2.83 23.42
C GLY A 105 -4.14 -2.90 21.89
N GLU A 106 -3.38 -2.10 21.18
CA GLU A 106 -3.34 -2.16 19.71
C GLU A 106 -2.78 -3.50 19.25
N ARG A 107 -3.50 -4.15 18.34
CA ARG A 107 -3.12 -5.43 17.77
C ARG A 107 -2.89 -5.28 16.27
N TYR A 108 -1.74 -5.76 15.77
CA TYR A 108 -1.36 -5.54 14.38
C TYR A 108 -0.40 -6.60 13.87
N PHE A 109 -0.26 -6.65 12.55
CA PHE A 109 0.85 -7.31 11.88
C PHE A 109 1.22 -6.53 10.61
N GLN A 110 2.36 -6.87 10.03
CA GLN A 110 2.85 -6.21 8.81
C GLN A 110 3.01 -7.22 7.70
N VAL A 111 2.72 -6.79 6.48
CA VAL A 111 2.98 -7.55 5.25
C VAL A 111 3.72 -6.67 4.25
N LEU A 112 4.65 -7.27 3.53
CA LEU A 112 5.52 -6.58 2.58
C LEU A 112 5.02 -6.83 1.16
N ASP A 113 4.91 -5.77 0.35
CA ASP A 113 4.65 -5.93 -1.07
C ASP A 113 5.94 -6.21 -1.86
N PRO A 114 5.85 -6.58 -3.15
CA PRO A 114 7.04 -6.88 -3.95
C PRO A 114 8.01 -5.71 -4.16
N ASN A 115 7.59 -4.48 -3.90
CA ASN A 115 8.41 -3.27 -4.00
C ASN A 115 8.86 -2.75 -2.62
N ASN A 116 8.83 -3.60 -1.58
CA ASN A 116 9.24 -3.27 -0.21
C ASN A 116 8.37 -2.21 0.48
N ILE A 117 7.12 -2.05 0.06
CA ILE A 117 6.16 -1.25 0.78
C ILE A 117 5.58 -2.09 1.92
N ILE A 118 5.60 -1.54 3.13
CA ILE A 118 5.04 -2.21 4.30
C ILE A 118 3.58 -1.77 4.47
N TYR A 119 2.68 -2.73 4.53
CA TYR A 119 1.29 -2.53 4.91
C TYR A 119 1.11 -3.05 6.32
N GLN A 120 0.63 -2.21 7.21
CA GLN A 120 0.33 -2.57 8.60
C GLN A 120 -1.18 -2.68 8.78
N LEU A 121 -1.64 -3.86 9.16
CA LEU A 121 -3.04 -4.12 9.44
C LEU A 121 -3.24 -4.05 10.95
N VAL A 122 -4.21 -3.25 11.39
CA VAL A 122 -4.38 -2.83 12.81
C VAL A 122 -5.85 -2.94 13.22
N GLN A 123 -6.09 -3.31 14.47
CA GLN A 123 -7.39 -3.17 15.12
C GLN A 123 -7.28 -2.55 16.50
#